data_a8788ea2fda289e966c333fb8f53011a
#
_entry.id   a8788ea2fda289e966c333fb8f53011a
#
_cell.length_a   1.000
_cell.length_b   1.000
_cell.length_c   1.000
_cell.angle_alpha   90.00
_cell.angle_beta   90.00
_cell.angle_gamma   90.00
#
_symmetry.space_group_name_H-M   'P 1'
#
loop_
_entity.id
_entity.type
_entity.pdbx_description
1 polymer ?
#
loop_
_entity_poly.entity_id
_entity_poly.type
_entity_poly.pdbx_seq_one_letter_code
_entity_poly.pdbx_strand_id
1 'polypeptide(L)'
;ISVCELYGKLREDKAYRRHPGSLYRVFVRLGFRKKPESTKKKSKHTGTYDTPTSIGEKWQMDVKYVPNACYSGKDGQKFYQYTVIEEASRKRFLYAYEEHSSFSTVDFLKRAILFFGYAPGILQTDNGGEFTHPSKTSRIHPLDVFCNRYRIRHKLIRPRTPWHNGKVERSHRNDQERFYNDLRFYSFSDLQTQMKRYLYRSNNIPMAVLGWKSPNQVQKDLSGR
;
A
#
# COMPACT_ATOMS: atom_id res chain seq x y z
N ILE A 1 13.20 -2.35 13.26
CA ILE A 1 13.50 -3.07 11.98
C ILE A 1 12.85 -4.44 12.03
N SER A 2 12.13 -4.86 10.98
CA SER A 2 11.59 -6.22 10.89
C SER A 2 12.69 -7.24 10.55
N VAL A 3 12.47 -8.53 10.93
CA VAL A 3 13.43 -9.60 10.56
C VAL A 3 13.61 -9.70 9.04
N CYS A 4 12.53 -9.50 8.27
CA CYS A 4 12.60 -9.52 6.81
C CYS A 4 13.41 -8.33 6.25
N GLU A 5 13.27 -7.14 6.82
CA GLU A 5 14.04 -5.96 6.43
C GLU A 5 15.53 -6.16 6.74
N LEU A 6 15.84 -6.63 7.95
CA LEU A 6 17.23 -6.92 8.32
C LEU A 6 17.82 -8.03 7.45
N TYR A 7 17.04 -9.08 7.16
CA TYR A 7 17.48 -10.16 6.28
C TYR A 7 17.83 -9.64 4.89
N GLY A 8 16.98 -8.77 4.30
CA GLY A 8 17.25 -8.16 3.00
C GLY A 8 18.56 -7.38 3.00
N LYS A 9 18.78 -6.54 4.00
CA LYS A 9 20.04 -5.77 4.17
C LYS A 9 21.25 -6.67 4.35
N LEU A 10 21.15 -7.70 5.19
CA LEU A 10 22.26 -8.65 5.40
C LEU A 10 22.61 -9.44 4.14
N ARG A 11 21.63 -9.74 3.28
CA ARG A 11 21.90 -10.35 1.96
C ARG A 11 22.71 -9.43 1.06
N GLU A 12 22.31 -8.15 1.02
CA GLU A 12 22.92 -7.15 0.16
C GLU A 12 24.30 -6.73 0.68
N ASP A 13 24.40 -6.38 1.97
CA ASP A 13 25.60 -5.78 2.55
C ASP A 13 26.66 -6.81 2.99
N LYS A 14 26.25 -8.02 3.39
CA LYS A 14 27.08 -9.04 4.04
C LYS A 14 27.02 -10.41 3.39
N ALA A 15 26.43 -10.53 2.20
CA ALA A 15 26.25 -11.80 1.48
C ALA A 15 25.64 -12.92 2.35
N TYR A 16 24.74 -12.59 3.28
CA TYR A 16 24.11 -13.54 4.19
C TYR A 16 23.25 -14.55 3.42
N ARG A 17 23.61 -15.82 3.45
CA ARG A 17 23.00 -16.90 2.64
C ARG A 17 22.06 -17.83 3.41
N ARG A 18 22.03 -17.78 4.76
CA ARG A 18 21.15 -18.65 5.55
C ARG A 18 19.69 -18.27 5.36
N HIS A 19 18.79 -19.21 5.58
CA HIS A 19 17.34 -18.96 5.49
C HIS A 19 16.86 -17.90 6.52
N PRO A 20 15.91 -17.02 6.16
CA PRO A 20 15.43 -15.96 7.08
C PRO A 20 14.86 -16.48 8.39
N GLY A 21 14.32 -17.70 8.41
CA GLY A 21 13.90 -18.39 9.63
C GLY A 21 15.01 -18.65 10.64
N SER A 22 16.28 -18.75 10.18
CA SER A 22 17.43 -18.86 11.08
C SER A 22 17.67 -17.56 11.83
N LEU A 23 17.58 -16.44 11.12
CA LEU A 23 17.66 -15.10 11.71
C LEU A 23 16.53 -14.87 12.70
N TYR A 24 15.29 -15.25 12.35
CA TYR A 24 14.14 -15.17 13.24
C TYR A 24 14.36 -15.95 14.54
N ARG A 25 14.87 -17.21 14.47
CA ARG A 25 15.19 -18.01 15.67
C ARG A 25 16.22 -17.35 16.57
N VAL A 26 17.24 -16.71 15.98
CA VAL A 26 18.21 -15.93 16.76
C VAL A 26 17.56 -14.77 17.48
N PHE A 27 16.67 -14.01 16.83
CA PHE A 27 15.93 -12.90 17.45
C PHE A 27 15.04 -13.36 18.60
N VAL A 28 14.36 -14.51 18.46
CA VAL A 28 13.57 -15.11 19.55
C VAL A 28 14.46 -15.52 20.71
N ARG A 29 15.60 -16.20 20.43
CA ARG A 29 16.54 -16.64 21.46
C ARG A 29 17.17 -15.47 22.24
N LEU A 30 17.43 -14.35 21.57
CA LEU A 30 17.98 -13.13 22.17
C LEU A 30 16.91 -12.23 22.83
N GLY A 31 15.65 -12.66 22.87
CA GLY A 31 14.55 -11.89 23.48
C GLY A 31 14.07 -10.69 22.69
N PHE A 32 14.63 -10.42 21.49
CA PHE A 32 14.18 -9.32 20.64
C PHE A 32 12.80 -9.54 20.02
N ARG A 33 12.29 -10.76 20.07
CA ARG A 33 10.94 -11.12 19.61
C ARG A 33 10.33 -12.22 20.46
N LYS A 34 9.03 -12.05 20.78
CA LYS A 34 8.24 -13.12 21.37
C LYS A 34 7.86 -14.15 20.30
N LYS A 35 7.85 -15.43 20.68
CA LYS A 35 7.31 -16.49 19.82
C LYS A 35 5.81 -16.23 19.67
N PRO A 36 5.25 -16.20 18.44
CA PRO A 36 3.82 -16.00 18.29
C PRO A 36 3.06 -17.17 18.92
N GLU A 37 2.01 -16.84 19.64
CA GLU A 37 1.04 -17.86 20.08
C GLU A 37 0.42 -18.54 18.86
N SER A 38 0.18 -19.85 18.93
CA SER A 38 -0.41 -20.60 17.82
C SER A 38 -1.84 -20.12 17.57
N THR A 39 -2.05 -19.30 16.57
CA THR A 39 -3.39 -18.93 16.14
C THR A 39 -3.97 -20.01 15.23
N LYS A 40 -5.26 -20.36 15.43
CA LYS A 40 -5.99 -21.29 14.55
C LYS A 40 -5.78 -20.87 13.09
N LYS A 41 -5.34 -21.80 12.25
CA LYS A 41 -5.18 -21.55 10.81
C LYS A 41 -6.53 -21.16 10.22
N LYS A 42 -6.67 -19.91 9.75
CA LYS A 42 -7.81 -19.52 8.92
C LYS A 42 -7.75 -20.33 7.63
N SER A 43 -8.89 -20.82 7.15
CA SER A 43 -8.98 -21.49 5.84
C SER A 43 -8.35 -20.60 4.78
N LYS A 44 -7.42 -21.15 3.99
CA LYS A 44 -6.84 -20.43 2.87
C LYS A 44 -7.87 -20.33 1.77
N HIS A 45 -8.12 -19.14 1.27
CA HIS A 45 -8.86 -18.97 0.03
C HIS A 45 -8.08 -19.64 -1.11
N THR A 46 -8.70 -20.57 -1.83
CA THR A 46 -8.07 -21.40 -2.87
C THR A 46 -8.15 -20.77 -4.27
N GLY A 47 -8.68 -19.56 -4.41
CA GLY A 47 -8.76 -18.87 -5.70
C GLY A 47 -7.38 -18.45 -6.20
N THR A 48 -7.08 -18.77 -7.46
CA THR A 48 -5.90 -18.25 -8.15
C THR A 48 -6.11 -16.77 -8.49
N TYR A 49 -5.13 -15.95 -8.16
CA TYR A 49 -5.09 -14.54 -8.51
C TYR A 49 -3.88 -14.28 -9.38
N ASP A 50 -4.13 -13.99 -10.66
CA ASP A 50 -3.06 -13.64 -11.58
C ASP A 50 -2.50 -12.27 -11.25
N THR A 51 -1.25 -12.26 -10.81
CA THR A 51 -0.53 -11.02 -10.56
C THR A 51 0.07 -10.54 -11.86
N PRO A 52 -0.18 -9.29 -12.28
CA PRO A 52 0.48 -8.70 -13.42
C PRO A 52 2.00 -8.82 -13.36
N THR A 53 2.62 -9.06 -14.50
CA THR A 53 4.08 -9.18 -14.63
C THR A 53 4.72 -7.92 -15.20
N SER A 54 3.90 -7.02 -15.79
CA SER A 54 4.36 -5.77 -16.39
C SER A 54 3.93 -4.57 -15.55
N ILE A 55 4.79 -3.56 -15.51
CA ILE A 55 4.46 -2.27 -14.87
C ILE A 55 3.38 -1.55 -15.68
N GLY A 56 2.55 -0.76 -14.97
CA GLY A 56 1.46 0.00 -15.61
C GLY A 56 0.24 -0.85 -15.98
N GLU A 57 0.27 -2.16 -15.81
CA GLU A 57 -0.87 -3.01 -16.16
C GLU A 57 -2.03 -2.80 -15.20
N LYS A 58 -1.76 -2.83 -13.89
CA LYS A 58 -2.82 -2.76 -12.88
C LYS A 58 -2.36 -2.15 -11.56
N TRP A 59 -3.16 -1.19 -11.07
CA TRP A 59 -3.04 -0.63 -9.74
C TRP A 59 -4.23 -1.01 -8.87
N GLN A 60 -3.98 -1.20 -7.56
CA GLN A 60 -5.02 -1.25 -6.53
C GLN A 60 -4.99 0.05 -5.74
N MET A 61 -6.16 0.66 -5.52
CA MET A 61 -6.30 1.89 -4.75
C MET A 61 -7.32 1.69 -3.62
N ASP A 62 -7.05 2.31 -2.48
CA ASP A 62 -7.90 2.24 -1.29
C ASP A 62 -7.61 3.43 -0.37
N VAL A 63 -8.57 3.72 0.53
CA VAL A 63 -8.47 4.80 1.51
C VAL A 63 -8.54 4.24 2.92
N LYS A 64 -7.68 4.77 3.78
CA LYS A 64 -7.63 4.41 5.19
C LYS A 64 -7.77 5.65 6.07
N TYR A 65 -8.52 5.56 7.15
CA TYR A 65 -8.49 6.56 8.21
C TYR A 65 -7.12 6.58 8.88
N VAL A 66 -6.55 7.76 9.05
CA VAL A 66 -5.39 7.96 9.92
C VAL A 66 -5.87 7.82 11.37
N PRO A 67 -5.23 7.01 12.22
CA PRO A 67 -5.69 6.84 13.60
C PRO A 67 -5.66 8.15 14.37
N ASN A 68 -6.76 8.52 14.99
CA ASN A 68 -6.89 9.78 15.74
C ASN A 68 -5.84 9.92 16.85
N ALA A 69 -5.44 8.81 17.48
CA ALA A 69 -4.39 8.79 18.50
C ALA A 69 -3.02 9.30 18.03
N CYS A 70 -2.79 9.38 16.70
CA CYS A 70 -1.54 9.91 16.15
C CYS A 70 -1.51 11.44 16.14
N TYR A 71 -2.67 12.10 16.19
CA TYR A 71 -2.78 13.55 16.10
C TYR A 71 -2.78 14.19 17.49
N SER A 72 -1.89 15.15 17.69
CA SER A 72 -1.72 15.88 18.95
C SER A 72 -2.39 17.27 18.95
N GLY A 73 -3.17 17.59 17.93
CA GLY A 73 -3.88 18.85 17.78
C GLY A 73 -5.29 18.83 18.35
N LYS A 74 -6.19 19.63 17.74
CA LYS A 74 -7.59 19.76 18.19
C LYS A 74 -8.37 18.47 17.99
N ASP A 75 -9.16 18.09 18.97
CA ASP A 75 -10.04 16.92 18.90
C ASP A 75 -11.04 17.03 17.74
N GLY A 76 -11.34 15.87 17.14
CA GLY A 76 -12.37 15.74 16.09
C GLY A 76 -11.87 15.92 14.65
N GLN A 77 -10.66 16.42 14.43
CA GLN A 77 -10.12 16.50 13.06
C GLN A 77 -9.74 15.11 12.55
N LYS A 78 -10.24 14.76 11.36
CA LYS A 78 -9.97 13.47 10.71
C LYS A 78 -9.03 13.67 9.53
N PHE A 79 -8.18 12.69 9.33
CA PHE A 79 -7.27 12.63 8.18
C PHE A 79 -7.43 11.29 7.49
N TYR A 80 -7.22 11.27 6.19
CA TYR A 80 -7.44 10.12 5.33
C TYR A 80 -6.20 9.85 4.52
N GLN A 81 -5.64 8.63 4.64
CA GLN A 81 -4.56 8.17 3.80
C GLN A 81 -5.11 7.50 2.56
N TYR A 82 -4.87 8.09 1.42
CA TYR A 82 -5.05 7.46 0.13
C TYR A 82 -3.81 6.66 -0.23
N THR A 83 -4.02 5.48 -0.75
CA THR A 83 -2.95 4.54 -1.11
C THR A 83 -3.21 3.97 -2.48
N VAL A 84 -2.21 3.98 -3.34
CA VAL A 84 -2.20 3.18 -4.55
C VAL A 84 -0.97 2.29 -4.57
N ILE A 85 -1.14 1.03 -4.98
CA ILE A 85 -0.07 0.06 -5.14
C ILE A 85 -0.06 -0.49 -6.57
N GLU A 86 1.06 -0.41 -7.22
CA GLU A 86 1.34 -1.06 -8.50
C GLU A 86 1.56 -2.56 -8.26
N GLU A 87 0.79 -3.40 -8.93
CA GLU A 87 0.71 -4.81 -8.57
C GLU A 87 1.94 -5.63 -8.94
N ALA A 88 2.63 -5.33 -10.03
CA ALA A 88 3.81 -6.09 -10.47
C ALA A 88 5.02 -5.79 -9.58
N SER A 89 5.33 -4.53 -9.38
CA SER A 89 6.51 -4.08 -8.62
C SER A 89 6.28 -3.98 -7.12
N ARG A 90 5.02 -3.94 -6.67
CA ARG A 90 4.62 -3.58 -5.29
C ARG A 90 5.00 -2.17 -4.88
N LYS A 91 5.48 -1.34 -5.81
CA LYS A 91 5.72 0.07 -5.54
C LYS A 91 4.40 0.76 -5.25
N ARG A 92 4.42 1.66 -4.28
CA ARG A 92 3.21 2.34 -3.84
C ARG A 92 3.43 3.84 -3.73
N PHE A 93 2.32 4.58 -3.80
CA PHE A 93 2.26 5.98 -3.49
C PHE A 93 1.23 6.22 -2.39
N LEU A 94 1.55 7.10 -1.45
CA LEU A 94 0.71 7.49 -0.31
C LEU A 94 0.59 8.99 -0.27
N TYR A 95 -0.61 9.47 0.04
CA TYR A 95 -0.83 10.88 0.32
C TYR A 95 -2.00 11.04 1.30
N ALA A 96 -1.92 12.01 2.21
CA ALA A 96 -2.98 12.30 3.16
C ALA A 96 -3.86 13.46 2.69
N TYR A 97 -5.14 13.41 3.09
CA TYR A 97 -6.13 14.48 2.88
C TYR A 97 -6.89 14.73 4.18
N GLU A 98 -7.44 15.94 4.31
CA GLU A 98 -8.32 16.33 5.41
C GLU A 98 -9.77 16.00 5.10
N GLU A 99 -10.09 15.62 3.88
CA GLU A 99 -11.42 15.20 3.45
C GLU A 99 -11.40 13.85 2.72
N HIS A 100 -12.54 13.19 2.78
CA HIS A 100 -12.80 11.91 2.13
C HIS A 100 -13.84 12.12 1.02
N SER A 101 -13.39 12.48 -0.16
CA SER A 101 -14.25 12.88 -1.27
C SER A 101 -13.80 12.32 -2.62
N SER A 102 -14.70 12.33 -3.60
CA SER A 102 -14.37 11.98 -4.99
C SER A 102 -13.37 12.96 -5.60
N PHE A 103 -13.34 14.22 -5.15
CA PHE A 103 -12.36 15.22 -5.59
C PHE A 103 -10.96 14.89 -5.09
N SER A 104 -10.83 14.52 -3.80
CA SER A 104 -9.56 14.04 -3.23
C SER A 104 -9.07 12.78 -3.94
N THR A 105 -9.99 11.88 -4.32
CA THR A 105 -9.68 10.68 -5.10
C THR A 105 -9.06 11.01 -6.46
N VAL A 106 -9.65 11.95 -7.18
CA VAL A 106 -9.14 12.40 -8.50
C VAL A 106 -7.80 13.12 -8.37
N ASP A 107 -7.66 14.02 -7.38
CA ASP A 107 -6.37 14.70 -7.11
C ASP A 107 -5.28 13.69 -6.74
N PHE A 108 -5.61 12.72 -5.88
CA PHE A 108 -4.69 11.66 -5.51
C PHE A 108 -4.23 10.84 -6.72
N LEU A 109 -5.14 10.46 -7.62
CA LEU A 109 -4.78 9.69 -8.81
C LEU A 109 -3.89 10.50 -9.77
N LYS A 110 -4.13 11.82 -9.92
CA LYS A 110 -3.22 12.72 -10.67
C LYS A 110 -1.81 12.72 -10.08
N ARG A 111 -1.69 12.87 -8.75
CA ARG A 111 -0.41 12.82 -8.04
C ARG A 111 0.29 11.47 -8.20
N ALA A 112 -0.48 10.38 -8.15
CA ALA A 112 0.05 9.05 -8.35
C ALA A 112 0.61 8.86 -9.76
N ILE A 113 -0.11 9.29 -10.79
CA ILE A 113 0.37 9.24 -12.19
C ILE A 113 1.67 10.03 -12.34
N LEU A 114 1.76 11.22 -11.76
CA LEU A 114 3.00 12.01 -11.76
C LEU A 114 4.15 11.30 -11.02
N PHE A 115 3.86 10.67 -9.88
CA PHE A 115 4.85 9.95 -9.09
C PHE A 115 5.41 8.71 -9.81
N PHE A 116 4.55 7.95 -10.48
CA PHE A 116 4.95 6.76 -11.23
C PHE A 116 5.54 7.10 -12.61
N GLY A 117 5.16 8.23 -13.19
CA GLY A 117 5.54 8.65 -14.55
C GLY A 117 4.68 8.01 -15.65
N TYR A 118 3.63 7.25 -15.29
CA TYR A 118 2.68 6.61 -16.21
C TYR A 118 1.33 6.39 -15.55
N ALA A 119 0.28 6.25 -16.37
CA ALA A 119 -1.05 5.84 -15.93
C ALA A 119 -1.21 4.32 -16.00
N PRO A 120 -2.02 3.68 -15.13
CA PRO A 120 -2.29 2.25 -15.22
C PRO A 120 -3.29 1.94 -16.34
N GLY A 121 -3.21 0.75 -16.92
CA GLY A 121 -4.27 0.22 -17.79
C GLY A 121 -5.55 -0.11 -17.00
N ILE A 122 -5.40 -0.57 -15.75
CA ILE A 122 -6.51 -0.92 -14.86
C ILE A 122 -6.28 -0.27 -13.51
N LEU A 123 -7.27 0.48 -13.02
CA LEU A 123 -7.37 0.92 -11.64
C LEU A 123 -8.44 0.09 -10.93
N GLN A 124 -8.07 -0.66 -9.90
CA GLN A 124 -9.00 -1.43 -9.08
C GLN A 124 -9.22 -0.77 -7.74
N THR A 125 -10.51 -0.59 -7.37
CA THR A 125 -10.95 -0.04 -6.09
C THR A 125 -12.02 -0.91 -5.47
N ASP A 126 -12.36 -0.66 -4.22
CA ASP A 126 -13.61 -1.14 -3.65
C ASP A 126 -14.82 -0.31 -4.10
N ASN A 127 -15.98 -0.53 -3.46
CA ASN A 127 -17.22 0.16 -3.80
C ASN A 127 -17.50 1.34 -2.85
N GLY A 128 -16.48 1.98 -2.29
CA GLY A 128 -16.62 3.17 -1.45
C GLY A 128 -17.21 4.36 -2.24
N GLY A 129 -17.93 5.23 -1.53
CA GLY A 129 -18.58 6.41 -2.14
C GLY A 129 -17.60 7.41 -2.77
N GLU A 130 -16.34 7.37 -2.36
CA GLU A 130 -15.23 8.13 -2.94
C GLU A 130 -14.78 7.61 -4.31
N PHE A 131 -15.12 6.36 -4.65
CA PHE A 131 -14.75 5.69 -5.90
C PHE A 131 -15.93 5.48 -6.84
N THR A 132 -17.14 5.38 -6.33
CA THR A 132 -18.33 5.12 -7.14
C THR A 132 -19.58 5.65 -6.46
N HIS A 133 -20.65 5.85 -7.22
CA HIS A 133 -21.93 6.21 -6.63
C HIS A 133 -22.55 5.03 -5.86
N PRO A 134 -23.05 5.24 -4.65
CA PRO A 134 -23.62 4.18 -3.81
C PRO A 134 -24.94 3.61 -4.34
N SER A 135 -25.63 4.33 -5.21
CA SER A 135 -26.88 3.93 -5.85
C SER A 135 -26.82 4.11 -7.36
N LYS A 136 -27.70 3.39 -8.08
CA LYS A 136 -27.85 3.59 -9.52
C LYS A 136 -28.29 5.03 -9.80
N THR A 137 -27.46 5.77 -10.50
CA THR A 137 -27.73 7.15 -10.94
C THR A 137 -27.28 7.29 -12.39
N SER A 138 -27.89 8.22 -13.11
CA SER A 138 -27.44 8.60 -14.46
C SER A 138 -26.17 9.46 -14.45
N ARG A 139 -25.75 9.95 -13.30
CA ARG A 139 -24.53 10.76 -13.18
C ARG A 139 -23.30 9.89 -13.20
N ILE A 140 -22.31 10.28 -14.01
CA ILE A 140 -21.00 9.61 -14.05
C ILE A 140 -20.17 10.09 -12.85
N HIS A 141 -19.54 9.14 -12.14
CA HIS A 141 -18.69 9.49 -11.00
C HIS A 141 -17.42 10.25 -11.47
N PRO A 142 -16.95 11.28 -10.73
CA PRO A 142 -15.77 12.06 -11.12
C PRO A 142 -14.51 11.20 -11.39
N LEU A 143 -14.31 10.13 -10.65
CA LEU A 143 -13.23 9.18 -10.90
C LEU A 143 -13.36 8.49 -12.27
N ASP A 144 -14.57 8.08 -12.67
CA ASP A 144 -14.81 7.44 -13.96
C ASP A 144 -14.59 8.42 -15.12
N VAL A 145 -15.02 9.68 -14.96
CA VAL A 145 -14.72 10.76 -15.94
C VAL A 145 -13.21 10.91 -16.13
N PHE A 146 -12.47 10.94 -15.02
CA PHE A 146 -11.01 11.05 -15.06
C PHE A 146 -10.38 9.80 -15.70
N CYS A 147 -10.80 8.60 -15.28
CA CYS A 147 -10.28 7.34 -15.82
C CYS A 147 -10.51 7.24 -17.33
N ASN A 148 -11.70 7.60 -17.82
CA ASN A 148 -12.02 7.60 -19.26
C ASN A 148 -11.11 8.56 -20.04
N ARG A 149 -10.84 9.76 -19.51
CA ARG A 149 -9.94 10.75 -20.15
C ARG A 149 -8.50 10.21 -20.30
N TYR A 150 -8.03 9.43 -19.33
CA TYR A 150 -6.67 8.85 -19.33
C TYR A 150 -6.61 7.42 -19.87
N ARG A 151 -7.71 6.90 -20.44
CA ARG A 151 -7.85 5.53 -20.95
C ARG A 151 -7.55 4.46 -19.89
N ILE A 152 -7.89 4.75 -18.64
CA ILE A 152 -7.75 3.84 -17.51
C ILE A 152 -9.07 3.07 -17.37
N ARG A 153 -9.02 1.74 -17.35
CA ARG A 153 -10.19 0.93 -17.03
C ARG A 153 -10.39 0.89 -15.52
N HIS A 154 -11.38 1.62 -15.00
CA HIS A 154 -11.78 1.52 -13.61
C HIS A 154 -12.54 0.21 -13.37
N LYS A 155 -12.09 -0.57 -12.37
CA LYS A 155 -12.64 -1.87 -12.02
C LYS A 155 -12.99 -1.92 -10.54
N LEU A 156 -14.28 -2.01 -10.25
CA LEU A 156 -14.76 -2.26 -8.89
C LEU A 156 -14.56 -3.73 -8.52
N ILE A 157 -14.18 -4.02 -7.27
CA ILE A 157 -14.19 -5.38 -6.76
C ILE A 157 -15.63 -5.88 -6.63
N ARG A 158 -15.83 -7.19 -6.76
CA ARG A 158 -17.14 -7.78 -6.52
C ARG A 158 -17.51 -7.61 -5.04
N PRO A 159 -18.79 -7.32 -4.73
CA PRO A 159 -19.24 -7.29 -3.34
C PRO A 159 -18.83 -8.57 -2.60
N ARG A 160 -18.44 -8.44 -1.34
CA ARG A 160 -18.01 -9.55 -0.47
C ARG A 160 -16.77 -10.32 -0.95
N THR A 161 -15.92 -9.71 -1.80
CA THR A 161 -14.64 -10.30 -2.24
C THR A 161 -13.43 -9.42 -1.88
N PRO A 162 -13.21 -9.14 -0.58
CA PRO A 162 -12.15 -8.22 -0.15
C PRO A 162 -10.75 -8.69 -0.58
N TRP A 163 -10.53 -10.00 -0.74
CA TRP A 163 -9.24 -10.53 -1.19
C TRP A 163 -8.81 -10.01 -2.58
N HIS A 164 -9.72 -9.48 -3.39
CA HIS A 164 -9.36 -8.85 -4.67
C HIS A 164 -8.53 -7.57 -4.47
N ASN A 165 -8.74 -6.84 -3.38
CA ASN A 165 -7.95 -5.65 -3.02
C ASN A 165 -6.84 -5.98 -1.97
N GLY A 166 -6.51 -7.26 -1.82
CA GLY A 166 -5.67 -7.78 -0.74
C GLY A 166 -4.23 -7.23 -0.70
N LYS A 167 -3.71 -6.68 -1.82
CA LYS A 167 -2.36 -6.10 -1.83
C LYS A 167 -2.34 -4.74 -1.13
N VAL A 168 -3.31 -3.87 -1.43
CA VAL A 168 -3.43 -2.57 -0.78
C VAL A 168 -3.86 -2.72 0.68
N GLU A 169 -4.81 -3.63 0.98
CA GLU A 169 -5.20 -3.94 2.37
C GLU A 169 -4.02 -4.46 3.20
N ARG A 170 -3.20 -5.33 2.63
CA ARG A 170 -1.97 -5.80 3.29
C ARG A 170 -0.99 -4.66 3.53
N SER A 171 -0.90 -3.70 2.61
CA SER A 171 -0.06 -2.51 2.80
C SER A 171 -0.57 -1.65 3.95
N HIS A 172 -1.89 -1.46 4.10
CA HIS A 172 -2.50 -0.73 5.21
C HIS A 172 -2.22 -1.37 6.57
N ARG A 173 -2.17 -2.71 6.65
CA ARG A 173 -1.74 -3.41 7.86
C ARG A 173 -0.28 -3.12 8.20
N ASN A 174 0.60 -3.16 7.20
CA ASN A 174 2.00 -2.79 7.39
C ASN A 174 2.15 -1.32 7.83
N ASP A 175 1.31 -0.42 7.30
CA ASP A 175 1.30 0.99 7.70
C ASP A 175 0.90 1.14 9.16
N GLN A 176 -0.11 0.39 9.62
CA GLN A 176 -0.49 0.39 11.03
C GLN A 176 0.67 -0.03 11.94
N GLU A 177 1.33 -1.15 11.60
CA GLU A 177 2.39 -1.75 12.40
C GLU A 177 3.70 -0.96 12.39
N ARG A 178 4.04 -0.29 11.28
CA ARG A 178 5.38 0.27 11.04
C ARG A 178 5.44 1.78 11.00
N PHE A 179 4.29 2.42 10.94
CA PHE A 179 4.19 3.86 10.83
C PHE A 179 3.24 4.42 11.89
N TYR A 180 1.96 4.02 11.89
CA TYR A 180 0.97 4.64 12.76
C TYR A 180 1.12 4.29 14.24
N ASN A 181 1.61 3.11 14.61
CA ASN A 181 1.75 2.74 16.02
C ASN A 181 2.68 3.68 16.80
N ASP A 182 3.70 4.20 16.12
CA ASP A 182 4.71 5.09 16.71
C ASP A 182 4.56 6.55 16.25
N LEU A 183 3.59 6.84 15.35
CA LEU A 183 3.42 8.17 14.76
C LEU A 183 2.81 9.14 15.78
N ARG A 184 3.40 10.34 15.83
CA ARG A 184 2.80 11.54 16.41
C ARG A 184 3.02 12.69 15.46
N PHE A 185 1.98 13.50 15.23
CA PHE A 185 2.04 14.67 14.37
C PHE A 185 1.17 15.80 14.92
N TYR A 186 1.54 17.05 14.63
CA TYR A 186 0.94 18.25 15.20
C TYR A 186 0.15 19.07 14.16
N SER A 187 0.39 18.82 12.88
CA SER A 187 -0.26 19.53 11.78
C SER A 187 -0.37 18.64 10.55
N PHE A 188 -1.23 19.02 9.61
CA PHE A 188 -1.35 18.33 8.33
C PHE A 188 -0.01 18.31 7.56
N SER A 189 0.72 19.42 7.55
CA SER A 189 2.05 19.50 6.91
C SER A 189 3.06 18.56 7.54
N ASP A 190 3.03 18.40 8.87
CA ASP A 190 3.88 17.45 9.58
C ASP A 190 3.54 16.00 9.20
N LEU A 191 2.23 15.65 9.18
CA LEU A 191 1.76 14.34 8.69
C LEU A 191 2.28 14.04 7.27
N GLN A 192 2.14 14.99 6.35
CA GLN A 192 2.61 14.87 4.97
C GLN A 192 4.12 14.63 4.89
N THR A 193 4.89 15.36 5.69
CA THR A 193 6.35 15.23 5.75
C THR A 193 6.77 13.84 6.26
N GLN A 194 6.16 13.39 7.35
CA GLN A 194 6.46 12.07 7.94
C GLN A 194 6.02 10.95 6.99
N MET A 195 4.86 11.08 6.34
CA MET A 195 4.36 10.12 5.37
C MET A 195 5.27 10.01 4.13
N LYS A 196 5.80 11.13 3.63
CA LYS A 196 6.76 11.14 2.53
C LYS A 196 8.05 10.37 2.87
N ARG A 197 8.59 10.56 4.08
CA ARG A 197 9.76 9.82 4.57
C ARG A 197 9.46 8.32 4.70
N TYR A 198 8.29 7.98 5.24
CA TYR A 198 7.84 6.60 5.35
C TYR A 198 7.64 5.94 3.98
N LEU A 199 7.02 6.63 3.03
CA LEU A 199 6.84 6.15 1.66
C LEU A 199 8.19 5.83 0.99
N TYR A 200 9.16 6.75 1.08
CA TYR A 200 10.50 6.53 0.56
C TYR A 200 11.12 5.26 1.15
N ARG A 201 11.11 5.14 2.49
CA ARG A 201 11.61 3.94 3.18
C ARG A 201 10.91 2.68 2.72
N SER A 202 9.59 2.69 2.66
CA SER A 202 8.79 1.49 2.36
C SER A 202 9.02 0.96 0.94
N ASN A 203 9.26 1.86 -0.05
CA ASN A 203 9.58 1.47 -1.42
C ASN A 203 11.03 0.99 -1.61
N ASN A 204 11.88 1.16 -0.59
CA ASN A 204 13.26 0.67 -0.58
C ASN A 204 13.48 -0.54 0.34
N ILE A 205 12.43 -1.05 1.01
CA ILE A 205 12.54 -2.26 1.84
C ILE A 205 12.48 -3.51 0.96
N PRO A 206 13.48 -4.41 1.01
CA PRO A 206 13.43 -5.69 0.32
C PRO A 206 12.25 -6.56 0.78
N MET A 207 11.54 -7.17 -0.16
CA MET A 207 10.37 -8.01 0.10
C MET A 207 10.62 -9.46 -0.35
N ALA A 208 10.26 -10.44 0.48
CA ALA A 208 10.39 -11.86 0.14
C ALA A 208 9.60 -12.22 -1.13
N VAL A 209 8.41 -11.62 -1.32
CA VAL A 209 7.56 -11.85 -2.50
C VAL A 209 8.15 -11.29 -3.80
N LEU A 210 9.17 -10.45 -3.71
CA LEU A 210 9.90 -9.86 -4.83
C LEU A 210 11.32 -10.46 -4.96
N GLY A 211 11.53 -11.67 -4.45
CA GLY A 211 12.86 -12.31 -4.47
C GLY A 211 13.90 -11.54 -3.66
N TRP A 212 13.48 -10.81 -2.63
CA TRP A 212 14.32 -9.95 -1.79
C TRP A 212 14.83 -8.68 -2.47
N LYS A 213 14.23 -8.27 -3.59
CA LYS A 213 14.39 -6.94 -4.15
C LYS A 213 13.41 -5.97 -3.50
N SER A 214 13.75 -4.69 -3.49
CA SER A 214 12.81 -3.64 -3.09
C SER A 214 11.84 -3.32 -4.23
N PRO A 215 10.66 -2.73 -3.94
CA PRO A 215 9.75 -2.26 -4.98
C PRO A 215 10.41 -1.34 -6.02
N ASN A 216 11.29 -0.43 -5.59
CA ASN A 216 12.03 0.44 -6.50
C ASN A 216 13.00 -0.32 -7.42
N GLN A 217 13.69 -1.34 -6.89
CA GLN A 217 14.56 -2.20 -7.70
C GLN A 217 13.76 -2.98 -8.74
N VAL A 218 12.63 -3.60 -8.33
CA VAL A 218 11.78 -4.35 -9.27
C VAL A 218 11.19 -3.43 -10.34
N GLN A 219 10.74 -2.23 -9.98
CA GLN A 219 10.25 -1.28 -10.98
C GLN A 219 11.34 -0.93 -12.00
N LYS A 220 12.57 -0.66 -11.54
CA LYS A 220 13.70 -0.37 -12.42
C LYS A 220 14.00 -1.54 -13.37
N ASP A 221 14.01 -2.77 -12.86
CA ASP A 221 14.25 -3.99 -13.65
C ASP A 221 13.17 -4.21 -14.73
N LEU A 222 11.91 -3.89 -14.40
CA LEU A 222 10.79 -4.03 -15.34
C LEU A 222 10.69 -2.88 -16.35
N SER A 223 11.17 -1.68 -15.99
CA SER A 223 11.19 -0.51 -16.89
C SER A 223 12.32 -0.58 -17.94
N GLY A 224 13.36 -1.34 -17.69
CA GLY A 224 14.51 -1.51 -18.60
C GLY A 224 14.33 -2.65 -19.62
N ARG A 225 13.13 -3.25 -19.65
CA ARG A 225 12.72 -4.24 -20.65
C ARG A 225 11.74 -3.59 -21.63
#